data_5ed708a0f9d07a03250fd52c52525c49
#
_entry.id   5ed708a0f9d07a03250fd52c52525c49
#
_cell.length_a   1.000
_cell.length_b   1.000
_cell.length_c   1.000
_cell.angle_alpha   90.00
_cell.angle_beta   90.00
_cell.angle_gamma   90.00
#
_symmetry.space_group_name_H-M   'P 1'
#
loop_
_entity.id
_entity.type
_entity.pdbx_description
1 polymer ?
#
loop_
_entity_poly.entity_id
_entity_poly.type
_entity_poly.pdbx_seq_one_letter_code
_entity_poly.pdbx_strand_id
1 'polypeptide(L)'
;MLLTKLHIPPASQNIVHRQELYEKLNKGLARKLILISAPAGFGKTTVVSDWIGQNKIPTAWFSIDKADNDPVEFLNYIIAGIKSIHSTFGQTATALLNSPSKPSIQSIVSLLINDILHIKMNFLLILDDFHLITNRDILELVTFLLEHIPDNIHIVILTRSDPALSISQLRSQH
;
A
#
# COMPACT_ATOMS: atom_id res chain seq x y z
N MET A 1 -6.94 16.49 -0.08
CA MET A 1 -6.60 15.22 0.64
C MET A 1 -7.45 15.07 1.89
N LEU A 2 -8.09 13.93 2.10
CA LEU A 2 -8.86 13.59 3.31
C LEU A 2 -7.99 12.71 4.22
N LEU A 3 -7.53 13.25 5.35
CA LEU A 3 -6.66 12.53 6.28
C LEU A 3 -7.30 11.28 6.89
N THR A 4 -8.64 11.23 6.97
CA THR A 4 -9.37 10.04 7.46
C THR A 4 -9.09 8.78 6.64
N LYS A 5 -8.72 8.90 5.36
CA LYS A 5 -8.32 7.78 4.50
C LYS A 5 -6.98 7.15 4.91
N LEU A 6 -6.18 7.86 5.69
CA LEU A 6 -4.87 7.40 6.16
C LEU A 6 -4.91 6.78 7.56
N HIS A 7 -6.08 6.74 8.19
CA HIS A 7 -6.25 6.13 9.50
C HIS A 7 -6.47 4.62 9.36
N ILE A 8 -5.76 3.84 10.17
CA ILE A 8 -6.03 2.41 10.29
C ILE A 8 -7.42 2.24 10.90
N PRO A 9 -8.38 1.58 10.22
CA PRO A 9 -9.70 1.35 10.78
C PRO A 9 -9.59 0.57 12.11
N PRO A 10 -10.36 0.95 13.14
CA PRO A 10 -10.32 0.24 14.41
C PRO A 10 -10.77 -1.21 14.23
N ALA A 11 -10.05 -2.12 14.87
CA ALA A 11 -10.48 -3.52 14.94
C ALA A 11 -11.82 -3.64 15.66
N SER A 12 -12.73 -4.46 15.15
CA SER A 12 -14.04 -4.68 15.77
C SER A 12 -13.87 -5.38 17.14
N GLN A 13 -14.67 -5.00 18.14
CA GLN A 13 -14.62 -5.62 19.48
C GLN A 13 -15.02 -7.12 19.49
N ASN A 14 -15.74 -7.60 18.47
CA ASN A 14 -16.23 -8.97 18.35
C ASN A 14 -15.52 -9.73 17.20
N ILE A 15 -14.19 -9.76 17.18
CA ILE A 15 -13.45 -10.47 16.15
C ILE A 15 -13.39 -11.95 16.50
N VAL A 16 -13.81 -12.79 15.56
CA VAL A 16 -13.45 -14.21 15.57
C VAL A 16 -11.98 -14.31 15.14
N HIS A 17 -11.09 -14.57 16.09
CA HIS A 17 -9.67 -14.78 15.83
C HIS A 17 -9.50 -15.96 14.86
N ARG A 18 -8.93 -15.68 13.70
CA ARG A 18 -8.66 -16.67 12.65
C ARG A 18 -7.16 -16.95 12.63
N GLN A 19 -6.70 -17.77 13.56
CA GLN A 19 -5.27 -18.09 13.74
C GLN A 19 -4.56 -18.45 12.42
N GLU A 20 -5.19 -19.31 11.60
CA GLU A 20 -4.63 -19.70 10.31
C GLU A 20 -4.41 -18.53 9.33
N LEU A 21 -5.27 -17.50 9.38
CA LEU A 21 -5.09 -16.32 8.54
C LEU A 21 -3.91 -15.47 9.01
N TYR A 22 -3.75 -15.33 10.31
CA TYR A 22 -2.62 -14.57 10.87
C TYR A 22 -1.28 -15.26 10.57
N GLU A 23 -1.24 -16.59 10.63
CA GLU A 23 -0.05 -17.34 10.24
C GLU A 23 0.29 -17.16 8.75
N LYS A 24 -0.74 -17.12 7.88
CA LYS A 24 -0.54 -16.81 6.45
C LYS A 24 -0.04 -15.38 6.24
N LEU A 25 -0.59 -14.40 6.95
CA LEU A 25 -0.14 -13.01 6.88
C LEU A 25 1.31 -12.87 7.37
N ASN A 26 1.66 -13.52 8.48
CA ASN A 26 3.03 -13.53 9.00
C ASN A 26 4.03 -14.17 8.01
N LYS A 27 3.65 -15.28 7.36
CA LYS A 27 4.46 -15.87 6.28
C LYS A 27 4.58 -14.92 5.07
N GLY A 28 3.54 -14.12 4.82
CA GLY A 28 3.53 -13.09 3.76
C GLY A 28 4.56 -11.98 3.97
N LEU A 29 5.01 -11.73 5.21
CA LEU A 29 6.07 -10.75 5.50
C LEU A 29 7.45 -11.15 4.94
N ALA A 30 7.62 -12.36 4.46
CA ALA A 30 8.79 -12.74 3.67
C ALA A 30 8.67 -12.37 2.18
N ARG A 31 7.59 -11.73 1.77
CA ARG A 31 7.29 -11.35 0.38
C ARG A 31 7.05 -9.86 0.26
N LYS A 32 7.30 -9.30 -0.92
CA LYS A 32 7.03 -7.89 -1.23
C LYS A 32 5.53 -7.54 -1.30
N LEU A 33 4.70 -8.51 -1.70
CA LEU A 33 3.26 -8.35 -1.87
C LEU A 33 2.47 -9.40 -1.08
N ILE A 34 1.48 -8.93 -0.34
CA ILE A 34 0.40 -9.75 0.23
C ILE A 34 -0.91 -9.30 -0.45
N LEU A 35 -1.53 -10.19 -1.21
CA LEU A 35 -2.81 -9.93 -1.86
C LEU A 35 -3.94 -10.65 -1.12
N ILE A 36 -4.94 -9.89 -0.67
CA ILE A 36 -6.13 -10.41 0.01
C ILE A 36 -7.35 -10.09 -0.85
N SER A 37 -7.83 -11.09 -1.57
CA SER A 37 -9.00 -10.98 -2.44
C SER A 37 -10.18 -11.75 -1.82
N ALA A 38 -11.28 -11.05 -1.54
CA ALA A 38 -12.52 -11.66 -1.05
C ALA A 38 -13.70 -10.70 -1.28
N PRO A 39 -14.93 -11.20 -1.44
CA PRO A 39 -16.13 -10.39 -1.62
C PRO A 39 -16.33 -9.35 -0.50
N ALA A 40 -17.27 -8.41 -0.71
CA ALA A 40 -17.68 -7.46 0.33
C ALA A 40 -18.21 -8.18 1.58
N GLY A 41 -17.94 -7.64 2.77
CA GLY A 41 -18.44 -8.20 4.03
C GLY A 41 -17.64 -9.36 4.60
N PHE A 42 -16.61 -9.88 3.91
CA PHE A 42 -15.79 -11.00 4.42
C PHE A 42 -14.74 -10.59 5.45
N GLY A 43 -14.73 -9.32 5.88
CA GLY A 43 -13.91 -8.85 6.99
C GLY A 43 -12.43 -8.64 6.65
N LYS A 44 -12.05 -8.43 5.39
CA LYS A 44 -10.65 -8.19 4.96
C LYS A 44 -9.97 -7.09 5.79
N THR A 45 -10.57 -5.91 5.79
CA THR A 45 -10.09 -4.73 6.52
C THR A 45 -9.95 -5.03 8.02
N THR A 46 -10.98 -5.64 8.61
CA THR A 46 -11.01 -6.00 10.04
C THR A 46 -9.89 -6.96 10.42
N VAL A 47 -9.69 -8.02 9.64
CA VAL A 47 -8.63 -9.02 9.89
C VAL A 47 -7.24 -8.39 9.81
N VAL A 48 -7.01 -7.54 8.81
CA VAL A 48 -5.71 -6.88 8.63
C VAL A 48 -5.47 -5.83 9.70
N SER A 49 -6.48 -5.04 10.07
CA SER A 49 -6.37 -4.06 11.17
C SER A 49 -6.04 -4.74 12.50
N ASP A 50 -6.69 -5.86 12.82
CA ASP A 50 -6.42 -6.62 14.03
C ASP A 50 -5.02 -7.25 14.01
N TRP A 51 -4.64 -7.86 12.90
CA TRP A 51 -3.30 -8.43 12.72
C TRP A 51 -2.18 -7.38 12.90
N ILE A 52 -2.35 -6.18 12.34
CA ILE A 52 -1.41 -5.06 12.51
C ILE A 52 -1.34 -4.65 13.99
N GLY A 53 -2.49 -4.52 14.65
CA GLY A 53 -2.56 -4.15 16.06
C GLY A 53 -1.86 -5.14 16.99
N GLN A 54 -2.00 -6.45 16.72
CA GLN A 54 -1.33 -7.50 17.49
C GLN A 54 0.19 -7.52 17.29
N ASN A 55 0.66 -7.31 16.05
CA ASN A 55 2.08 -7.39 15.71
C ASN A 55 2.83 -6.07 15.86
N LYS A 56 2.11 -4.95 16.09
CA LYS A 56 2.67 -3.59 16.24
C LYS A 56 3.62 -3.20 15.10
N ILE A 57 3.31 -3.64 13.87
CA ILE A 57 4.13 -3.33 12.70
C ILE A 57 3.85 -1.88 12.29
N PRO A 58 4.87 -1.03 12.11
CA PRO A 58 4.68 0.31 11.55
C PRO A 58 3.93 0.24 10.23
N THR A 59 2.83 0.97 10.10
CA THR A 59 1.91 0.80 8.97
C THR A 59 1.44 2.13 8.42
N ALA A 60 1.65 2.34 7.13
CA ALA A 60 0.99 3.34 6.31
C ALA A 60 -0.31 2.73 5.75
N TRP A 61 -1.44 3.40 5.99
CA TRP A 61 -2.75 2.95 5.50
C TRP A 61 -3.31 3.92 4.50
N PHE A 62 -3.91 3.41 3.42
CA PHE A 62 -4.66 4.19 2.46
C PHE A 62 -5.96 3.48 2.10
N SER A 63 -7.08 4.02 2.58
CA SER A 63 -8.43 3.60 2.18
C SER A 63 -8.82 4.30 0.89
N ILE A 64 -8.89 3.55 -0.19
CA ILE A 64 -9.10 4.05 -1.55
C ILE A 64 -10.59 4.21 -1.82
N ASP A 65 -10.97 5.29 -2.51
CA ASP A 65 -12.30 5.47 -3.07
C ASP A 65 -12.25 5.77 -4.59
N LYS A 66 -13.42 5.93 -5.20
CA LYS A 66 -13.53 6.15 -6.64
C LYS A 66 -12.88 7.46 -7.14
N ALA A 67 -12.71 8.44 -6.25
CA ALA A 67 -12.09 9.73 -6.61
C ALA A 67 -10.56 9.62 -6.69
N ASP A 68 -9.96 8.55 -6.17
CA ASP A 68 -8.50 8.37 -6.12
C ASP A 68 -7.91 7.80 -7.43
N ASN A 69 -8.62 7.93 -8.55
CA ASN A 69 -8.18 7.47 -9.87
C ASN A 69 -7.33 8.53 -10.63
N ASP A 70 -6.80 9.53 -9.94
CA ASP A 70 -5.77 10.42 -10.45
C ASP A 70 -4.39 10.00 -9.94
N PRO A 71 -3.38 9.78 -10.82
CA PRO A 71 -2.06 9.29 -10.41
C PRO A 71 -1.32 10.23 -9.44
N VAL A 72 -1.50 11.54 -9.57
CA VAL A 72 -0.86 12.54 -8.70
C VAL A 72 -1.49 12.49 -7.30
N GLU A 73 -2.82 12.46 -7.24
CA GLU A 73 -3.56 12.33 -5.97
C GLU A 73 -3.24 10.99 -5.29
N PHE A 74 -3.21 9.89 -6.05
CA PHE A 74 -2.85 8.56 -5.54
C PHE A 74 -1.45 8.56 -4.89
N LEU A 75 -0.44 9.14 -5.58
CA LEU A 75 0.91 9.27 -5.03
C LEU A 75 0.96 10.17 -3.80
N ASN A 76 0.21 11.27 -3.78
CA ASN A 76 0.12 12.16 -2.62
C ASN A 76 -0.41 11.42 -1.38
N TYR A 77 -1.41 10.53 -1.53
CA TYR A 77 -1.89 9.69 -0.42
C TYR A 77 -0.84 8.68 0.04
N ILE A 78 -0.13 8.01 -0.87
CA ILE A 78 0.97 7.10 -0.51
C ILE A 78 2.05 7.85 0.27
N ILE A 79 2.50 9.01 -0.23
CA ILE A 79 3.51 9.82 0.43
C ILE A 79 3.04 10.23 1.82
N ALA A 80 1.81 10.72 1.95
CA ALA A 80 1.27 11.16 3.23
C ALA A 80 1.11 9.99 4.23
N GLY A 81 0.71 8.82 3.75
CA GLY A 81 0.64 7.59 4.56
C GLY A 81 2.01 7.22 5.11
N ILE A 82 3.05 7.17 4.26
CA ILE A 82 4.40 6.80 4.70
C ILE A 82 5.01 7.92 5.58
N LYS A 83 4.68 9.19 5.36
CA LYS A 83 5.07 10.30 6.24
C LYS A 83 4.57 10.16 7.68
N SER A 84 3.47 9.47 7.92
CA SER A 84 2.99 9.20 9.28
C SER A 84 3.93 8.28 10.06
N ILE A 85 4.77 7.50 9.36
CA ILE A 85 5.77 6.60 9.93
C ILE A 85 7.17 7.26 9.90
N HIS A 86 7.49 7.94 8.82
CA HIS A 86 8.80 8.58 8.60
C HIS A 86 8.61 9.99 8.04
N SER A 87 8.68 11.00 8.90
CA SER A 87 8.26 12.39 8.63
C SER A 87 8.97 13.08 7.46
N THR A 88 10.19 12.67 7.12
CA THR A 88 10.99 13.25 6.02
C THR A 88 10.77 12.54 4.67
N PHE A 89 9.98 11.46 4.63
CA PHE A 89 9.73 10.69 3.40
C PHE A 89 9.11 11.54 2.30
N GLY A 90 9.53 11.36 1.07
CA GLY A 90 8.91 11.92 -0.13
C GLY A 90 8.98 13.45 -0.25
N GLN A 91 9.90 14.14 0.42
CA GLN A 91 10.02 15.60 0.33
C GLN A 91 10.32 16.05 -1.11
N THR A 92 11.32 15.45 -1.75
CA THR A 92 11.68 15.76 -3.12
C THR A 92 10.57 15.38 -4.10
N ALA A 93 9.97 14.20 -3.94
CA ALA A 93 8.87 13.74 -4.76
C ALA A 93 7.64 14.68 -4.66
N THR A 94 7.30 15.14 -3.47
CA THR A 94 6.21 16.11 -3.25
C THR A 94 6.48 17.45 -3.95
N ALA A 95 7.71 17.94 -3.88
CA ALA A 95 8.10 19.19 -4.55
C ALA A 95 7.98 19.05 -6.08
N LEU A 96 8.38 17.90 -6.64
CA LEU A 96 8.28 17.63 -8.06
C LEU A 96 6.85 17.42 -8.56
N LEU A 97 5.99 16.73 -7.78
CA LEU A 97 4.57 16.56 -8.10
C LEU A 97 3.85 17.92 -8.25
N ASN A 98 4.27 18.91 -7.47
CA ASN A 98 3.71 20.26 -7.49
C ASN A 98 4.45 21.22 -8.41
N SER A 99 5.50 20.78 -9.13
CA SER A 99 6.28 21.64 -10.00
C SER A 99 5.62 21.86 -11.37
N PRO A 100 5.83 23.01 -12.01
CA PRO A 100 5.34 23.25 -13.37
C PRO A 100 5.95 22.30 -14.42
N SER A 101 7.14 21.76 -14.20
CA SER A 101 7.88 20.91 -15.12
C SER A 101 7.33 19.50 -15.26
N LYS A 102 6.38 19.07 -14.42
CA LYS A 102 5.69 17.78 -14.45
C LYS A 102 6.58 16.63 -14.91
N PRO A 103 7.54 16.16 -14.10
CA PRO A 103 8.35 14.99 -14.44
C PRO A 103 7.47 13.76 -14.65
N SER A 104 8.01 12.73 -15.32
CA SER A 104 7.25 11.48 -15.50
C SER A 104 6.89 10.86 -14.15
N ILE A 105 5.74 10.23 -14.07
CA ILE A 105 5.29 9.48 -12.87
C ILE A 105 6.35 8.45 -12.45
N GLN A 106 6.95 7.77 -13.41
CA GLN A 106 8.02 6.80 -13.18
C GLN A 106 9.24 7.41 -12.48
N SER A 107 9.66 8.63 -12.87
CA SER A 107 10.76 9.34 -12.22
C SER A 107 10.44 9.65 -10.75
N ILE A 108 9.20 10.03 -10.46
CA ILE A 108 8.74 10.31 -9.10
C ILE A 108 8.72 9.03 -8.26
N VAL A 109 8.22 7.92 -8.81
CA VAL A 109 8.19 6.63 -8.11
C VAL A 109 9.61 6.14 -7.83
N SER A 110 10.55 6.33 -8.75
CA SER A 110 11.97 5.99 -8.54
C SER A 110 12.59 6.76 -7.37
N LEU A 111 12.24 8.05 -7.19
CA LEU A 111 12.67 8.82 -6.04
C LEU A 111 12.07 8.28 -4.73
N LEU A 112 10.78 7.91 -4.74
CA LEU A 112 10.14 7.31 -3.58
C LEU A 112 10.78 5.97 -3.18
N ILE A 113 11.13 5.13 -4.16
CA ILE A 113 11.84 3.88 -3.92
C ILE A 113 13.21 4.14 -3.27
N ASN A 114 13.95 5.15 -3.77
CA ASN A 114 15.22 5.54 -3.17
C ASN A 114 15.04 6.07 -1.72
N ASP A 115 13.98 6.85 -1.46
CA ASP A 115 13.68 7.31 -0.10
C ASP A 115 13.36 6.13 0.84
N ILE A 116 12.65 5.09 0.35
CA ILE A 116 12.34 3.88 1.12
C ILE A 116 13.64 3.16 1.55
N LEU A 117 14.67 3.10 0.70
CA LEU A 117 15.96 2.49 1.03
C LEU A 117 16.63 3.12 2.27
N HIS A 118 16.35 4.39 2.55
CA HIS A 118 16.89 5.10 3.70
C HIS A 118 16.11 4.86 5.00
N ILE A 119 14.92 4.27 4.93
CA ILE A 119 14.12 3.90 6.11
C ILE A 119 14.71 2.64 6.75
N LYS A 120 15.21 2.76 8.00
CA LYS A 120 15.94 1.69 8.71
C LYS A 120 15.05 0.68 9.45
N MET A 121 13.76 0.64 9.13
CA MET A 121 12.78 -0.28 9.75
C MET A 121 11.89 -0.93 8.71
N ASN A 122 11.39 -2.11 9.03
CA ASN A 122 10.36 -2.77 8.22
C ASN A 122 9.01 -2.13 8.50
N PHE A 123 8.21 -1.92 7.46
CA PHE A 123 6.87 -1.34 7.58
C PHE A 123 5.93 -1.87 6.50
N LEU A 124 4.63 -1.66 6.71
CA LEU A 124 3.58 -2.02 5.77
C LEU A 124 3.04 -0.80 5.05
N LEU A 125 2.72 -0.96 3.78
CA LEU A 125 1.85 -0.05 3.02
C LEU A 125 0.57 -0.82 2.67
N ILE A 126 -0.55 -0.44 3.29
CA ILE A 126 -1.86 -1.05 3.03
C ILE A 126 -2.61 -0.22 2.00
N LEU A 127 -3.07 -0.87 0.93
CA LEU A 127 -3.94 -0.31 -0.09
C LEU A 127 -5.31 -0.99 0.03
N ASP A 128 -6.22 -0.37 0.79
CA ASP A 128 -7.55 -0.94 1.04
C ASP A 128 -8.55 -0.51 -0.05
N ASP A 129 -9.47 -1.39 -0.38
CA ASP A 129 -10.46 -1.25 -1.46
C ASP A 129 -9.82 -0.97 -2.85
N PHE A 130 -8.67 -1.57 -3.14
CA PHE A 130 -7.89 -1.37 -4.36
C PHE A 130 -8.67 -1.68 -5.67
N HIS A 131 -9.74 -2.49 -5.60
CA HIS A 131 -10.63 -2.76 -6.75
C HIS A 131 -11.33 -1.50 -7.31
N LEU A 132 -11.28 -0.38 -6.61
CA LEU A 132 -11.83 0.91 -7.07
C LEU A 132 -10.86 1.65 -8.00
N ILE A 133 -9.61 1.23 -8.08
CA ILE A 133 -8.63 1.74 -9.05
C ILE A 133 -8.88 1.10 -10.40
N THR A 134 -9.18 1.95 -11.39
CA THR A 134 -9.43 1.56 -12.78
C THR A 134 -8.47 2.26 -13.76
N ASN A 135 -7.76 3.30 -13.30
CA ASN A 135 -6.79 4.02 -14.10
C ASN A 135 -5.55 3.15 -14.36
N ARG A 136 -5.21 2.95 -15.64
CA ARG A 136 -4.09 2.12 -16.08
C ARG A 136 -2.74 2.67 -15.60
N ASP A 137 -2.56 3.99 -15.59
CA ASP A 137 -1.30 4.61 -15.15
C ASP A 137 -1.02 4.29 -13.68
N ILE A 138 -2.06 4.22 -12.81
CA ILE A 138 -1.92 3.82 -11.41
C ILE A 138 -1.60 2.33 -11.30
N LEU A 139 -2.22 1.47 -12.10
CA LEU A 139 -1.91 0.04 -12.11
C LEU A 139 -0.47 -0.21 -12.55
N GLU A 140 -0.01 0.48 -13.59
CA GLU A 140 1.39 0.42 -14.05
C GLU A 140 2.36 0.97 -12.99
N LEU A 141 2.01 2.07 -12.32
CA LEU A 141 2.77 2.65 -11.22
C LEU A 141 2.93 1.64 -10.06
N VAL A 142 1.83 1.01 -9.64
CA VAL A 142 1.86 0.02 -8.55
C VAL A 142 2.65 -1.21 -8.96
N THR A 143 2.53 -1.66 -10.22
CA THR A 143 3.34 -2.75 -10.76
C THR A 143 4.82 -2.41 -10.71
N PHE A 144 5.22 -1.24 -11.23
CA PHE A 144 6.60 -0.76 -11.20
C PHE A 144 7.13 -0.63 -9.76
N LEU A 145 6.30 -0.14 -8.84
CA LEU A 145 6.66 -0.07 -7.43
C LEU A 145 6.96 -1.48 -6.87
N LEU A 146 6.08 -2.45 -7.09
CA LEU A 146 6.23 -3.83 -6.61
C LEU A 146 7.49 -4.52 -7.15
N GLU A 147 7.88 -4.22 -8.39
CA GLU A 147 9.08 -4.79 -9.03
C GLU A 147 10.37 -4.26 -8.39
N HIS A 148 10.36 -3.01 -7.91
CA HIS A 148 11.59 -2.30 -7.54
C HIS A 148 11.71 -1.95 -6.05
N ILE A 149 10.66 -2.17 -5.24
CA ILE A 149 10.73 -1.87 -3.80
C ILE A 149 11.80 -2.73 -3.10
N PRO A 150 12.49 -2.14 -2.10
CA PRO A 150 13.43 -2.89 -1.26
C PRO A 150 12.69 -3.79 -0.25
N ASP A 151 13.44 -4.63 0.46
CA ASP A 151 12.88 -5.68 1.33
C ASP A 151 12.34 -5.15 2.67
N ASN A 152 12.53 -3.88 2.99
CA ASN A 152 12.06 -3.25 4.22
C ASN A 152 10.63 -2.71 4.15
N ILE A 153 9.96 -2.83 3.01
CA ILE A 153 8.54 -2.50 2.83
C ILE A 153 7.78 -3.71 2.28
N HIS A 154 6.59 -3.96 2.84
CA HIS A 154 5.67 -4.97 2.34
C HIS A 154 4.36 -4.29 1.95
N ILE A 155 3.92 -4.47 0.70
CA ILE A 155 2.65 -3.92 0.23
C ILE A 155 1.55 -4.95 0.45
N VAL A 156 0.48 -4.52 1.12
CA VAL A 156 -0.72 -5.35 1.33
C VAL A 156 -1.87 -4.74 0.54
N ILE A 157 -2.41 -5.48 -0.41
CA ILE A 157 -3.54 -5.05 -1.23
C ILE A 157 -4.79 -5.79 -0.80
N LEU A 158 -5.82 -5.04 -0.36
CA LEU A 158 -7.14 -5.56 -0.07
C LEU A 158 -8.07 -5.24 -1.23
N THR A 159 -8.71 -6.26 -1.78
CA THR A 159 -9.50 -6.11 -3.00
C THR A 159 -10.72 -7.04 -2.99
N ARG A 160 -11.71 -6.77 -3.85
CA ARG A 160 -12.89 -7.65 -4.04
C ARG A 160 -12.76 -8.58 -5.23
N SER A 161 -11.86 -8.28 -6.14
CA SER A 161 -11.54 -9.09 -7.32
C SER A 161 -10.04 -8.99 -7.58
N ASP A 162 -9.48 -9.92 -8.29
CA ASP A 162 -8.07 -9.89 -8.64
C ASP A 162 -7.78 -8.62 -9.45
N PRO A 163 -6.84 -7.76 -9.00
CA PRO A 163 -6.51 -6.54 -9.71
C PRO A 163 -5.76 -6.87 -11.00
N ALA A 164 -5.96 -6.03 -12.02
CA ALA A 164 -5.25 -6.14 -13.30
C ALA A 164 -3.77 -5.69 -13.19
N LEU A 165 -3.09 -6.12 -12.13
CA LEU A 165 -1.64 -5.98 -11.97
C LEU A 165 -0.97 -7.14 -12.70
N SER A 166 0.20 -6.91 -13.29
CA SER A 166 1.01 -7.97 -13.95
C SER A 166 1.61 -8.94 -12.92
N ILE A 167 0.75 -9.47 -12.01
CA ILE A 167 1.15 -10.34 -10.88
C ILE A 167 1.79 -11.65 -11.36
N SER A 168 1.48 -12.10 -12.59
CA SER A 168 2.11 -13.28 -13.18
C SER A 168 3.62 -13.13 -13.30
N GLN A 169 4.11 -11.95 -13.63
CA GLN A 169 5.55 -11.64 -13.68
C GLN A 169 6.16 -11.61 -12.27
N LEU A 170 5.44 -11.09 -11.27
CA LEU A 170 5.90 -11.05 -9.88
C LEU A 170 5.94 -12.45 -9.23
N ARG A 171 5.08 -13.39 -9.66
CA ARG A 171 5.09 -14.79 -9.16
C ARG A 171 6.24 -15.62 -9.71
N SER A 172 6.81 -15.26 -10.86
CA SER A 172 7.90 -16.01 -11.50
C SER A 172 9.30 -15.61 -10.99
N GLN A 173 9.41 -14.55 -10.20
CA GLN A 173 10.69 -14.04 -9.69
C GLN A 173 11.02 -14.52 -8.27
N HIS A 174 10.17 -15.40 -7.67
CA HIS A 174 10.36 -15.91 -6.29
C HIS A 174 9.95 -17.38 -6.17
#